data_3e9ceab03447bb2840df4c1008c6cfbd
#
_entry.id   3e9ceab03447bb2840df4c1008c6cfbd
#
_cell.length_a   1.000
_cell.length_b   1.000
_cell.length_c   1.000
_cell.angle_alpha   90.00
_cell.angle_beta   90.00
_cell.angle_gamma   90.00
#
_symmetry.space_group_name_H-M   'P 1'
#
loop_
_entity.id
_entity.type
_entity.pdbx_description
1 polymer ?
#
loop_
_entity_poly.entity_id
_entity_poly.type
_entity_poly.pdbx_seq_one_letter_code
_entity_poly.pdbx_strand_id
1 'polypeptide(L)'
;MTWTSPDSQDMLGATAGMPEQLELSASRASEVPGLPSKEGLEAIVVLGMGGSGVAGEIVQAIGRDRLRLPVLLVGDYALPSFVGPSTLVFAVSFSGQTEETLEAAETALGRGARLVAVTGGGPLAEMAAAAGAPVFATLPGIPQPRAGVATTTAPLLVALERLGLLEGVTSAIAAAVDQIKRRRDGLVDGGGVALEVAQQLGRTIPLVQGATGIGAVAARRWKTQVNENAKAPAFFAAQPEWCHNEICGFGQNGDVTRQVMTIVTLRTDFEHPQVERRFSLVREFVGEAVASVIEVRAEGLGALAQLFDLIIIGDFVALHLAAREGIDPGPVPVLVEVKRFLQAARQ
;
A
#
# COMPACT_ATOMS: atom_id res chain seq x y z
N MET A 1 -20.08 18.81 -0.99
CA MET A 1 -19.08 19.86 -1.31
C MET A 1 -18.59 19.60 -2.72
N THR A 2 -18.77 20.50 -3.66
CA THR A 2 -18.20 20.31 -5.01
C THR A 2 -16.68 20.44 -4.91
N TRP A 3 -15.95 19.43 -5.38
CA TRP A 3 -14.49 19.46 -5.49
C TRP A 3 -14.08 20.57 -6.45
N THR A 4 -13.45 21.62 -5.94
CA THR A 4 -13.07 22.81 -6.72
C THR A 4 -11.57 22.97 -6.91
N SER A 5 -10.79 22.04 -6.33
CA SER A 5 -9.33 22.04 -6.42
C SER A 5 -8.83 21.44 -7.73
N PRO A 6 -7.62 21.81 -8.19
CA PRO A 6 -7.01 21.17 -9.34
C PRO A 6 -6.92 19.65 -9.16
N ASP A 7 -7.35 18.90 -10.15
CA ASP A 7 -7.19 17.44 -10.24
C ASP A 7 -7.09 17.06 -11.72
N SER A 8 -5.97 17.43 -12.34
CA SER A 8 -5.76 17.32 -13.79
C SER A 8 -5.77 15.89 -14.32
N GLN A 9 -5.63 14.91 -13.43
CA GLN A 9 -5.57 13.49 -13.77
C GLN A 9 -6.71 12.66 -13.17
N ASP A 10 -7.73 13.31 -12.63
CA ASP A 10 -8.87 12.64 -11.97
C ASP A 10 -8.44 11.63 -10.88
N MET A 11 -7.54 12.06 -10.00
CA MET A 11 -7.11 11.24 -8.86
C MET A 11 -8.26 10.95 -7.90
N LEU A 12 -9.22 11.88 -7.78
CA LEU A 12 -10.42 11.71 -6.97
C LEU A 12 -11.28 10.57 -7.53
N GLY A 13 -11.57 10.60 -8.84
CA GLY A 13 -12.35 9.54 -9.51
C GLY A 13 -11.62 8.19 -9.46
N ALA A 14 -10.31 8.18 -9.67
CA ALA A 14 -9.51 6.96 -9.56
C ALA A 14 -9.51 6.37 -8.14
N THR A 15 -9.45 7.21 -7.10
CA THR A 15 -9.55 6.77 -5.69
C THR A 15 -10.97 6.27 -5.36
N ALA A 16 -12.00 6.97 -5.82
CA ALA A 16 -13.39 6.55 -5.65
C ALA A 16 -13.70 5.22 -6.36
N GLY A 17 -13.02 4.94 -7.48
CA GLY A 17 -13.14 3.70 -8.24
C GLY A 17 -12.40 2.49 -7.63
N MET A 18 -11.78 2.61 -6.47
CA MET A 18 -11.02 1.52 -5.82
C MET A 18 -11.84 0.23 -5.61
N PRO A 19 -13.11 0.26 -5.20
CA PRO A 19 -13.92 -0.95 -5.07
C PRO A 19 -14.05 -1.72 -6.38
N GLU A 20 -14.36 -1.03 -7.45
CA GLU A 20 -14.55 -1.60 -8.79
C GLU A 20 -13.21 -2.10 -9.36
N GLN A 21 -12.11 -1.39 -9.06
CA GLN A 21 -10.76 -1.86 -9.40
C GLN A 21 -10.45 -3.19 -8.70
N LEU A 22 -10.77 -3.33 -7.41
CA LEU A 22 -10.51 -4.55 -6.65
C LEU A 22 -11.32 -5.74 -7.19
N GLU A 23 -12.62 -5.53 -7.41
CA GLU A 23 -13.56 -6.53 -7.93
C GLU A 23 -13.15 -7.01 -9.33
N LEU A 24 -12.94 -6.07 -10.26
CA LEU A 24 -12.60 -6.39 -11.65
C LEU A 24 -11.21 -7.03 -11.77
N SER A 25 -10.24 -6.57 -10.98
CA SER A 25 -8.89 -7.16 -11.01
C SER A 25 -8.89 -8.58 -10.46
N ALA A 26 -9.66 -8.87 -9.42
CA ALA A 26 -9.83 -10.22 -8.90
C ALA A 26 -10.48 -11.15 -9.93
N SER A 27 -11.57 -10.69 -10.57
CA SER A 27 -12.25 -11.44 -11.63
C SER A 27 -11.30 -11.80 -12.77
N ARG A 28 -10.58 -10.82 -13.33
CA ARG A 28 -9.59 -11.05 -14.40
C ARG A 28 -8.46 -11.98 -13.97
N ALA A 29 -7.98 -11.82 -12.74
CA ALA A 29 -6.91 -12.67 -12.21
C ALA A 29 -7.33 -14.14 -12.07
N SER A 30 -8.62 -14.41 -11.87
CA SER A 30 -9.12 -15.79 -11.79
C SER A 30 -9.00 -16.56 -13.10
N GLU A 31 -8.92 -15.86 -14.23
CA GLU A 31 -8.91 -16.42 -15.58
C GLU A 31 -7.50 -16.58 -16.16
N VAL A 32 -6.46 -15.96 -15.58
CA VAL A 32 -5.08 -16.02 -16.11
C VAL A 32 -4.53 -17.44 -16.04
N PRO A 33 -4.17 -18.08 -17.16
CA PRO A 33 -3.62 -19.43 -17.16
C PRO A 33 -2.12 -19.45 -16.79
N GLY A 34 -1.57 -20.66 -16.64
CA GLY A 34 -0.11 -20.86 -16.58
C GLY A 34 0.54 -20.56 -15.23
N LEU A 35 -0.22 -20.54 -14.12
CA LEU A 35 0.39 -20.46 -12.79
C LEU A 35 1.41 -21.60 -12.60
N PRO A 36 2.56 -21.33 -11.97
CA PRO A 36 3.56 -22.35 -11.70
C PRO A 36 3.04 -23.39 -10.69
N SER A 37 3.66 -24.56 -10.65
CA SER A 37 3.35 -25.57 -9.61
C SER A 37 3.73 -25.02 -8.24
N LYS A 38 2.97 -25.43 -7.19
CA LYS A 38 3.31 -25.12 -5.79
C LYS A 38 4.25 -26.15 -5.16
N GLU A 39 4.45 -27.32 -5.81
CA GLU A 39 5.27 -28.38 -5.27
C GLU A 39 6.73 -27.94 -5.12
N GLY A 40 7.28 -28.17 -3.92
CA GLY A 40 8.67 -27.80 -3.60
C GLY A 40 8.90 -26.30 -3.43
N LEU A 41 7.85 -25.48 -3.29
CA LEU A 41 8.01 -24.08 -2.87
C LEU A 41 8.38 -23.98 -1.40
N GLU A 42 9.37 -23.16 -1.10
CA GLU A 42 9.89 -22.89 0.26
C GLU A 42 9.75 -21.42 0.66
N ALA A 43 9.63 -20.51 -0.31
CA ALA A 43 9.49 -19.08 -0.04
C ALA A 43 8.68 -18.36 -1.13
N ILE A 44 8.10 -17.23 -0.77
CA ILE A 44 7.47 -16.26 -1.65
C ILE A 44 8.26 -14.97 -1.57
N VAL A 45 8.62 -14.41 -2.72
CA VAL A 45 9.29 -13.11 -2.83
C VAL A 45 8.42 -12.18 -3.66
N VAL A 46 8.20 -10.97 -3.19
CA VAL A 46 7.49 -9.94 -3.94
C VAL A 46 8.46 -8.81 -4.25
N LEU A 47 8.71 -8.61 -5.53
CA LEU A 47 9.52 -7.51 -6.06
C LEU A 47 8.61 -6.34 -6.38
N GLY A 48 8.93 -5.15 -5.90
CA GLY A 48 8.14 -3.97 -6.23
C GLY A 48 8.54 -2.74 -5.44
N MET A 49 8.37 -1.57 -6.07
CA MET A 49 8.72 -0.26 -5.52
C MET A 49 7.46 0.58 -5.29
N GLY A 50 7.50 1.49 -4.31
CA GLY A 50 6.46 2.48 -4.07
C GLY A 50 5.05 1.87 -3.99
N GLY A 51 4.11 2.36 -4.81
CA GLY A 51 2.73 1.85 -4.85
C GLY A 51 2.62 0.37 -5.22
N SER A 52 3.54 -0.16 -6.05
CA SER A 52 3.59 -1.58 -6.40
C SER A 52 4.12 -2.44 -5.24
N GLY A 53 5.04 -1.90 -4.41
CA GLY A 53 5.56 -2.59 -3.22
C GLY A 53 4.49 -2.82 -2.15
N VAL A 54 3.52 -1.91 -2.02
CA VAL A 54 2.40 -2.04 -1.07
C VAL A 54 1.60 -3.32 -1.28
N ALA A 55 1.46 -3.80 -2.51
CA ALA A 55 0.77 -5.07 -2.80
C ALA A 55 1.43 -6.26 -2.08
N GLY A 56 2.76 -6.30 -2.05
CA GLY A 56 3.51 -7.30 -1.29
C GLY A 56 3.35 -7.16 0.23
N GLU A 57 3.34 -5.93 0.73
CA GLU A 57 3.08 -5.68 2.17
C GLU A 57 1.68 -6.18 2.58
N ILE A 58 0.68 -5.97 1.72
CA ILE A 58 -0.68 -6.47 1.93
C ILE A 58 -0.69 -8.00 1.98
N VAL A 59 -0.04 -8.65 1.01
CA VAL A 59 0.08 -10.13 1.00
C VAL A 59 0.76 -10.65 2.26
N GLN A 60 1.86 -10.03 2.68
CA GLN A 60 2.57 -10.39 3.90
C GLN A 60 1.68 -10.23 5.15
N ALA A 61 0.94 -9.11 5.26
CA ALA A 61 0.09 -8.83 6.41
C ALA A 61 -1.13 -9.77 6.47
N ILE A 62 -1.80 -10.00 5.34
CA ILE A 62 -2.98 -10.89 5.25
C ILE A 62 -2.59 -12.37 5.38
N GLY A 63 -1.41 -12.73 4.89
CA GLY A 63 -0.88 -14.09 4.96
C GLY A 63 -0.19 -14.46 6.28
N ARG A 64 0.09 -13.49 7.15
CA ARG A 64 0.96 -13.64 8.34
C ARG A 64 0.72 -14.90 9.15
N ASP A 65 -0.53 -15.19 9.48
CA ASP A 65 -0.92 -16.32 10.32
C ASP A 65 -1.55 -17.47 9.51
N ARG A 66 -1.51 -17.38 8.18
CA ARG A 66 -2.23 -18.27 7.26
C ARG A 66 -1.34 -18.91 6.20
N LEU A 67 -0.34 -18.19 5.69
CA LEU A 67 0.67 -18.71 4.79
C LEU A 67 1.72 -19.52 5.56
N ARG A 68 2.00 -20.72 5.10
CA ARG A 68 3.05 -21.56 5.68
C ARG A 68 4.45 -21.21 5.13
N LEU A 69 4.49 -20.47 4.03
CA LEU A 69 5.73 -20.02 3.39
C LEU A 69 6.05 -18.60 3.86
N PRO A 70 7.33 -18.28 4.13
CA PRO A 70 7.73 -16.92 4.41
C PRO A 70 7.50 -16.06 3.17
N VAL A 71 7.05 -14.81 3.40
CA VAL A 71 6.90 -13.78 2.36
C VAL A 71 7.94 -12.71 2.60
N LEU A 72 8.84 -12.51 1.65
CA LEU A 72 9.85 -11.46 1.69
C LEU A 72 9.54 -10.39 0.63
N LEU A 73 9.67 -9.13 1.04
CA LEU A 73 9.54 -7.98 0.13
C LEU A 73 10.92 -7.51 -0.28
N VAL A 74 11.13 -7.30 -1.57
CA VAL A 74 12.38 -6.78 -2.13
C VAL A 74 12.07 -5.53 -2.95
N GLY A 75 12.50 -4.39 -2.41
CA GLY A 75 12.46 -3.09 -3.09
C GLY A 75 13.90 -2.63 -3.36
N ASP A 76 14.68 -3.45 -4.06
CA ASP A 76 16.10 -3.25 -4.31
C ASP A 76 16.48 -3.95 -5.62
N TYR A 77 17.66 -3.65 -6.15
CA TYR A 77 18.27 -4.34 -7.28
C TYR A 77 18.76 -5.74 -6.91
N ALA A 78 19.25 -5.90 -5.68
CA ALA A 78 19.84 -7.15 -5.22
C ALA A 78 18.79 -8.14 -4.68
N LEU A 79 18.93 -9.40 -5.05
CA LEU A 79 18.12 -10.49 -4.53
C LEU A 79 18.85 -11.27 -3.44
N PRO A 80 18.15 -11.71 -2.39
CA PRO A 80 18.69 -12.66 -1.43
C PRO A 80 19.21 -13.93 -2.10
N SER A 81 20.25 -14.52 -1.52
CA SER A 81 20.93 -15.69 -2.10
C SER A 81 20.05 -16.95 -2.17
N PHE A 82 19.03 -17.06 -1.33
CA PHE A 82 18.12 -18.22 -1.33
C PHE A 82 17.14 -18.24 -2.52
N VAL A 83 16.97 -17.12 -3.24
CA VAL A 83 16.04 -17.05 -4.39
C VAL A 83 16.53 -17.97 -5.49
N GLY A 84 15.69 -18.93 -5.88
CA GLY A 84 15.99 -19.96 -6.87
C GLY A 84 14.77 -20.84 -7.19
N PRO A 85 14.95 -22.11 -7.61
CA PRO A 85 13.87 -22.97 -8.11
C PRO A 85 12.75 -23.27 -7.12
N SER A 86 13.02 -23.16 -5.81
CA SER A 86 12.03 -23.33 -4.74
C SER A 86 11.34 -22.02 -4.34
N THR A 87 11.55 -20.92 -5.09
CA THR A 87 10.97 -19.59 -4.77
C THR A 87 9.90 -19.21 -5.78
N LEU A 88 8.72 -18.83 -5.27
CA LEU A 88 7.70 -18.13 -6.04
C LEU A 88 8.00 -16.64 -6.01
N VAL A 89 8.21 -16.02 -7.16
CA VAL A 89 8.53 -14.60 -7.28
C VAL A 89 7.38 -13.88 -7.96
N PHE A 90 6.75 -12.94 -7.27
CA PHE A 90 5.85 -11.97 -7.86
C PHE A 90 6.64 -10.72 -8.23
N ALA A 91 6.77 -10.41 -9.52
CA ALA A 91 7.33 -9.16 -10.00
C ALA A 91 6.20 -8.16 -10.26
N VAL A 92 6.13 -7.10 -9.46
CA VAL A 92 5.04 -6.13 -9.49
C VAL A 92 5.56 -4.77 -9.93
N SER A 93 5.17 -4.34 -11.12
CA SER A 93 5.46 -3.01 -11.64
C SER A 93 4.28 -2.49 -12.44
N PHE A 94 3.59 -1.49 -11.92
CA PHE A 94 2.41 -0.92 -12.59
C PHE A 94 2.72 -0.48 -14.03
N SER A 95 3.85 0.20 -14.25
CA SER A 95 4.29 0.63 -15.59
C SER A 95 5.03 -0.44 -16.38
N GLY A 96 5.51 -1.50 -15.72
CA GLY A 96 6.40 -2.50 -16.29
C GLY A 96 7.82 -2.00 -16.60
N GLN A 97 8.17 -0.79 -16.13
CA GLN A 97 9.43 -0.11 -16.45
C GLN A 97 10.27 0.20 -15.20
N THR A 98 9.88 -0.31 -14.04
CA THR A 98 10.63 -0.06 -12.80
C THR A 98 11.95 -0.82 -12.83
N GLU A 99 13.02 -0.08 -12.83
CA GLU A 99 14.38 -0.57 -13.06
C GLU A 99 14.79 -1.64 -12.05
N GLU A 100 14.60 -1.36 -10.76
CA GLU A 100 14.91 -2.27 -9.66
C GLU A 100 14.13 -3.58 -9.79
N THR A 101 12.85 -3.48 -10.16
CA THR A 101 11.99 -4.66 -10.36
C THR A 101 12.42 -5.49 -11.57
N LEU A 102 12.84 -4.84 -12.65
CA LEU A 102 13.29 -5.52 -13.86
C LEU A 102 14.59 -6.28 -13.61
N GLU A 103 15.60 -5.65 -13.03
CA GLU A 103 16.89 -6.26 -12.73
C GLU A 103 16.76 -7.43 -11.75
N ALA A 104 15.97 -7.24 -10.69
CA ALA A 104 15.68 -8.29 -9.73
C ALA A 104 14.91 -9.47 -10.37
N ALA A 105 13.93 -9.20 -11.26
CA ALA A 105 13.16 -10.23 -11.95
C ALA A 105 14.03 -11.02 -12.94
N GLU A 106 14.90 -10.37 -13.70
CA GLU A 106 15.87 -11.02 -14.58
C GLU A 106 16.81 -11.93 -13.79
N THR A 107 17.34 -11.44 -12.68
CA THR A 107 18.18 -12.23 -11.78
C THR A 107 17.43 -13.44 -11.21
N ALA A 108 16.16 -13.27 -10.81
CA ALA A 108 15.32 -14.38 -10.33
C ALA A 108 15.12 -15.46 -11.38
N LEU A 109 14.81 -15.07 -12.62
CA LEU A 109 14.68 -15.98 -13.75
C LEU A 109 15.99 -16.72 -14.03
N GLY A 110 17.13 -16.01 -14.05
CA GLY A 110 18.46 -16.59 -14.24
C GLY A 110 18.83 -17.64 -13.18
N ARG A 111 18.24 -17.53 -11.97
CA ARG A 111 18.39 -18.51 -10.87
C ARG A 111 17.33 -19.62 -10.90
N GLY A 112 16.44 -19.63 -11.89
CA GLY A 112 15.39 -20.64 -12.05
C GLY A 112 14.18 -20.45 -11.11
N ALA A 113 13.96 -19.25 -10.55
CA ALA A 113 12.78 -18.96 -9.74
C ALA A 113 11.50 -19.00 -10.57
N ARG A 114 10.38 -19.30 -9.94
CA ARG A 114 9.05 -19.37 -10.56
C ARG A 114 8.43 -18.00 -10.57
N LEU A 115 8.49 -17.32 -11.73
CA LEU A 115 8.03 -15.94 -11.87
C LEU A 115 6.52 -15.87 -12.16
N VAL A 116 5.89 -14.86 -11.57
CA VAL A 116 4.55 -14.35 -11.89
C VAL A 116 4.67 -12.83 -12.02
N ALA A 117 4.29 -12.26 -13.15
CA ALA A 117 4.33 -10.81 -13.35
C ALA A 117 2.96 -10.16 -13.10
N VAL A 118 2.96 -8.98 -12.47
CA VAL A 118 1.78 -8.12 -12.33
C VAL A 118 2.13 -6.75 -12.87
N THR A 119 1.60 -6.41 -14.05
CA THR A 119 2.04 -5.20 -14.77
C THR A 119 1.00 -4.71 -15.78
N GLY A 120 1.05 -3.43 -16.14
CA GLY A 120 0.27 -2.85 -17.26
C GLY A 120 0.91 -3.07 -18.64
N GLY A 121 2.07 -3.72 -18.72
CA GLY A 121 2.79 -3.95 -19.99
C GLY A 121 4.29 -3.72 -19.84
N GLY A 122 4.92 -3.22 -20.93
CA GLY A 122 6.33 -2.84 -20.98
C GLY A 122 7.31 -4.01 -20.84
N PRO A 123 8.60 -3.70 -20.60
CA PRO A 123 9.67 -4.70 -20.53
C PRO A 123 9.41 -5.85 -19.55
N LEU A 124 8.70 -5.61 -18.44
CA LEU A 124 8.37 -6.68 -17.51
C LEU A 124 7.40 -7.71 -18.11
N ALA A 125 6.40 -7.26 -18.87
CA ALA A 125 5.47 -8.15 -19.56
C ALA A 125 6.20 -8.97 -20.66
N GLU A 126 7.08 -8.32 -21.41
CA GLU A 126 7.88 -8.96 -22.47
C GLU A 126 8.83 -10.03 -21.87
N MET A 127 9.51 -9.69 -20.79
CA MET A 127 10.40 -10.61 -20.05
C MET A 127 9.64 -11.84 -19.53
N ALA A 128 8.49 -11.60 -18.89
CA ALA A 128 7.65 -12.68 -18.36
C ALA A 128 7.12 -13.59 -19.48
N ALA A 129 6.63 -13.01 -20.58
CA ALA A 129 6.15 -13.77 -21.74
C ALA A 129 7.28 -14.61 -22.37
N ALA A 130 8.48 -14.05 -22.54
CA ALA A 130 9.64 -14.78 -23.08
C ALA A 130 10.05 -15.96 -22.16
N ALA A 131 9.85 -15.84 -20.86
CA ALA A 131 10.10 -16.89 -19.88
C ALA A 131 8.93 -17.88 -19.74
N GLY A 132 7.82 -17.71 -20.46
CA GLY A 132 6.61 -18.52 -20.29
C GLY A 132 5.91 -18.30 -18.92
N ALA A 133 6.20 -17.21 -18.24
CA ALA A 133 5.59 -16.86 -16.96
C ALA A 133 4.24 -16.16 -17.16
N PRO A 134 3.23 -16.39 -16.28
CA PRO A 134 1.95 -15.73 -16.38
C PRO A 134 2.06 -14.23 -16.11
N VAL A 135 1.29 -13.44 -16.88
CA VAL A 135 1.20 -12.00 -16.74
C VAL A 135 -0.22 -11.63 -16.32
N PHE A 136 -0.35 -11.04 -15.15
CA PHE A 136 -1.57 -10.43 -14.64
C PHE A 136 -1.58 -8.96 -15.02
N ALA A 137 -2.46 -8.59 -15.94
CA ALA A 137 -2.55 -7.20 -16.40
C ALA A 137 -3.20 -6.31 -15.35
N THR A 138 -2.59 -5.17 -15.04
CA THR A 138 -3.25 -4.10 -14.28
C THR A 138 -4.36 -3.45 -15.12
N LEU A 139 -5.33 -2.82 -14.46
CA LEU A 139 -6.42 -2.16 -15.17
C LEU A 139 -5.92 -0.91 -15.91
N PRO A 140 -6.38 -0.70 -17.15
CA PRO A 140 -6.07 0.53 -17.90
C PRO A 140 -6.84 1.74 -17.33
N GLY A 141 -6.37 2.94 -17.68
CA GLY A 141 -7.04 4.20 -17.33
C GLY A 141 -6.78 4.69 -15.91
N ILE A 142 -5.99 4.00 -15.11
CA ILE A 142 -5.56 4.47 -13.78
C ILE A 142 -4.43 5.48 -13.97
N PRO A 143 -4.57 6.73 -13.49
CA PRO A 143 -3.66 7.81 -13.86
C PRO A 143 -2.27 7.70 -13.24
N GLN A 144 -2.18 7.10 -12.06
CA GLN A 144 -0.92 6.98 -11.30
C GLN A 144 -0.83 5.62 -10.60
N PRO A 145 0.37 5.02 -10.47
CA PRO A 145 0.56 3.73 -9.82
C PRO A 145 -0.04 3.66 -8.41
N ARG A 146 0.03 4.76 -7.65
CA ARG A 146 -0.52 4.85 -6.30
C ARG A 146 -2.05 4.79 -6.24
N ALA A 147 -2.75 5.14 -7.32
CA ALA A 147 -4.21 4.99 -7.41
C ALA A 147 -4.61 3.55 -7.79
N GLY A 148 -3.65 2.68 -8.13
CA GLY A 148 -3.85 1.32 -8.60
C GLY A 148 -3.52 0.23 -7.57
N VAL A 149 -3.56 0.51 -6.26
CA VAL A 149 -3.22 -0.50 -5.23
C VAL A 149 -4.10 -1.74 -5.33
N ALA A 150 -5.38 -1.57 -5.62
CA ALA A 150 -6.33 -2.66 -5.76
C ALA A 150 -5.96 -3.57 -6.96
N THR A 151 -5.59 -2.96 -8.10
CA THR A 151 -5.26 -3.70 -9.31
C THR A 151 -3.90 -4.42 -9.25
N THR A 152 -3.02 -4.00 -8.36
CA THR A 152 -1.76 -4.72 -8.11
C THR A 152 -1.88 -5.77 -7.00
N THR A 153 -2.78 -5.57 -6.05
CA THR A 153 -2.96 -6.48 -4.88
C THR A 153 -3.82 -7.70 -5.21
N ALA A 154 -4.98 -7.48 -5.87
CA ALA A 154 -5.93 -8.57 -6.16
C ALA A 154 -5.28 -9.75 -6.91
N PRO A 155 -4.45 -9.52 -7.95
CA PRO A 155 -3.79 -10.62 -8.66
C PRO A 155 -2.90 -11.50 -7.78
N LEU A 156 -2.14 -10.90 -6.85
CA LEU A 156 -1.28 -11.66 -5.95
C LEU A 156 -2.11 -12.57 -5.04
N LEU A 157 -3.14 -12.01 -4.42
CA LEU A 157 -4.03 -12.75 -3.52
C LEU A 157 -4.74 -13.89 -4.25
N VAL A 158 -5.33 -13.60 -5.42
CA VAL A 158 -6.01 -14.61 -6.25
C VAL A 158 -5.05 -15.69 -6.73
N ALA A 159 -3.83 -15.33 -7.15
CA ALA A 159 -2.82 -16.32 -7.54
C ALA A 159 -2.47 -17.26 -6.38
N LEU A 160 -2.32 -16.73 -5.16
CA LEU A 160 -2.05 -17.54 -3.97
C LEU A 160 -3.22 -18.47 -3.62
N GLU A 161 -4.48 -18.03 -3.79
CA GLU A 161 -5.64 -18.91 -3.59
C GLU A 161 -5.68 -20.02 -4.64
N ARG A 162 -5.50 -19.69 -5.91
CA ARG A 162 -5.49 -20.65 -7.01
C ARG A 162 -4.36 -21.67 -6.90
N LEU A 163 -3.24 -21.30 -6.32
CA LEU A 163 -2.14 -22.19 -5.98
C LEU A 163 -2.45 -23.07 -4.74
N GLY A 164 -3.56 -22.80 -4.03
CA GLY A 164 -3.90 -23.47 -2.77
C GLY A 164 -2.88 -23.17 -1.66
N LEU A 165 -2.29 -21.97 -1.66
CA LEU A 165 -1.38 -21.46 -0.63
C LEU A 165 -2.12 -20.59 0.39
N LEU A 166 -3.16 -19.87 -0.03
CA LEU A 166 -3.96 -19.00 0.82
C LEU A 166 -5.45 -19.20 0.52
N GLU A 167 -6.21 -19.76 1.47
CA GLU A 167 -7.63 -20.04 1.28
C GLU A 167 -8.53 -18.85 1.60
N GLY A 168 -9.75 -18.82 1.02
CA GLY A 168 -10.81 -17.85 1.35
C GLY A 168 -10.51 -16.42 0.90
N VAL A 169 -9.63 -16.24 -0.08
CA VAL A 169 -9.29 -14.94 -0.66
C VAL A 169 -10.49 -14.36 -1.40
N THR A 170 -11.18 -15.15 -2.21
CA THR A 170 -12.36 -14.70 -2.97
C THR A 170 -13.43 -14.08 -2.06
N SER A 171 -13.76 -14.75 -0.95
CA SER A 171 -14.72 -14.20 0.01
C SER A 171 -14.20 -12.98 0.77
N ALA A 172 -12.91 -12.94 1.08
CA ALA A 172 -12.29 -11.78 1.72
C ALA A 172 -12.27 -10.56 0.80
N ILE A 173 -12.01 -10.74 -0.50
CA ILE A 173 -12.09 -9.67 -1.50
C ILE A 173 -13.54 -9.16 -1.61
N ALA A 174 -14.54 -10.03 -1.67
CA ALA A 174 -15.94 -9.61 -1.72
C ALA A 174 -16.32 -8.77 -0.50
N ALA A 175 -15.94 -9.21 0.71
CA ALA A 175 -16.17 -8.44 1.94
C ALA A 175 -15.45 -7.09 1.95
N ALA A 176 -14.23 -7.03 1.40
CA ALA A 176 -13.48 -5.78 1.25
C ALA A 176 -14.17 -4.83 0.26
N VAL A 177 -14.59 -5.34 -0.90
CA VAL A 177 -15.35 -4.56 -1.92
C VAL A 177 -16.61 -3.97 -1.32
N ASP A 178 -17.41 -4.76 -0.62
CA ASP A 178 -18.63 -4.29 0.03
C ASP A 178 -18.35 -3.20 1.07
N GLN A 179 -17.31 -3.36 1.88
CA GLN A 179 -16.91 -2.37 2.87
C GLN A 179 -16.47 -1.07 2.24
N ILE A 180 -15.56 -1.12 1.27
CA ILE A 180 -15.04 0.11 0.67
C ILE A 180 -16.06 0.81 -0.24
N LYS A 181 -17.07 0.10 -0.79
CA LYS A 181 -18.23 0.74 -1.45
C LYS A 181 -19.00 1.60 -0.44
N ARG A 182 -19.37 1.03 0.72
CA ARG A 182 -20.06 1.79 1.79
C ARG A 182 -19.25 2.97 2.27
N ARG A 183 -17.95 2.77 2.53
CA ARG A 183 -17.06 3.83 3.00
C ARG A 183 -16.92 4.95 1.97
N ARG A 184 -16.66 4.61 0.71
CA ARG A 184 -16.54 5.56 -0.40
C ARG A 184 -17.76 6.47 -0.50
N ASP A 185 -18.96 5.91 -0.46
CA ASP A 185 -20.19 6.68 -0.63
C ASP A 185 -20.28 7.79 0.43
N GLY A 186 -19.92 7.50 1.69
CA GLY A 186 -19.83 8.53 2.73
C GLY A 186 -18.67 9.53 2.56
N LEU A 187 -17.60 9.15 1.87
CA LEU A 187 -16.43 10.03 1.63
C LEU A 187 -16.66 10.98 0.45
N VAL A 188 -17.34 10.52 -0.59
CA VAL A 188 -17.61 11.32 -1.81
C VAL A 188 -18.68 12.37 -1.55
N ASP A 189 -19.77 12.03 -0.86
CA ASP A 189 -20.94 12.91 -0.69
C ASP A 189 -20.69 14.11 0.24
N GLY A 190 -19.79 14.02 1.17
CA GLY A 190 -19.59 15.10 2.15
C GLY A 190 -18.20 15.14 2.78
N GLY A 191 -17.28 14.32 2.30
CA GLY A 191 -15.93 14.23 2.83
C GLY A 191 -15.82 13.33 4.07
N GLY A 192 -16.89 13.14 4.85
CA GLY A 192 -16.95 12.23 5.99
C GLY A 192 -15.71 12.27 6.89
N VAL A 193 -15.33 11.12 7.44
CA VAL A 193 -14.16 10.97 8.33
C VAL A 193 -12.85 11.45 7.67
N ALA A 194 -12.68 11.34 6.35
CA ALA A 194 -11.46 11.77 5.69
C ALA A 194 -11.31 13.30 5.69
N LEU A 195 -12.40 14.04 5.46
CA LEU A 195 -12.39 15.49 5.55
C LEU A 195 -12.15 15.95 6.99
N GLU A 196 -12.79 15.31 7.97
CA GLU A 196 -12.60 15.61 9.40
C GLU A 196 -11.14 15.42 9.82
N VAL A 197 -10.52 14.31 9.44
CA VAL A 197 -9.10 14.05 9.70
C VAL A 197 -8.21 15.07 9.02
N ALA A 198 -8.46 15.40 7.75
CA ALA A 198 -7.68 16.40 7.02
C ALA A 198 -7.80 17.81 7.65
N GLN A 199 -8.97 18.17 8.17
CA GLN A 199 -9.17 19.43 8.89
C GLN A 199 -8.42 19.45 10.23
N GLN A 200 -8.47 18.35 10.99
CA GLN A 200 -7.74 18.23 12.27
C GLN A 200 -6.22 18.22 12.08
N LEU A 201 -5.73 17.56 11.02
CA LEU A 201 -4.31 17.59 10.64
C LEU A 201 -3.84 19.02 10.36
N GLY A 202 -4.70 19.82 9.75
CA GLY A 202 -4.31 21.18 9.44
C GLY A 202 -3.01 21.19 8.61
N ARG A 203 -2.06 22.04 8.99
CA ARG A 203 -0.72 22.16 8.38
C ARG A 203 0.37 21.45 9.19
N THR A 204 0.00 20.56 10.09
CA THR A 204 0.95 19.78 10.86
C THR A 204 1.52 18.62 10.01
N ILE A 205 2.63 18.07 10.46
CA ILE A 205 3.27 16.90 9.86
C ILE A 205 2.67 15.64 10.52
N PRO A 206 1.96 14.79 9.79
CA PRO A 206 1.41 13.58 10.38
C PRO A 206 2.49 12.52 10.62
N LEU A 207 2.50 11.96 11.84
CA LEU A 207 3.10 10.67 12.16
C LEU A 207 1.98 9.65 12.25
N VAL A 208 1.86 8.79 11.25
CA VAL A 208 0.79 7.79 11.18
C VAL A 208 1.26 6.49 11.82
N GLN A 209 0.52 5.99 12.80
CA GLN A 209 0.84 4.77 13.54
C GLN A 209 -0.21 3.68 13.30
N GLY A 210 0.24 2.43 13.22
CA GLY A 210 -0.62 1.26 13.17
C GLY A 210 0.03 0.07 13.88
N ALA A 211 -0.78 -0.89 14.31
CA ALA A 211 -0.26 -2.17 14.82
C ALA A 211 0.42 -2.96 13.70
N THR A 212 1.51 -3.66 14.02
CA THR A 212 2.19 -4.58 13.10
C THR A 212 1.18 -5.54 12.44
N GLY A 213 1.27 -5.67 11.11
CA GLY A 213 0.28 -6.31 10.27
C GLY A 213 -0.50 -5.26 9.46
N ILE A 214 -1.80 -5.42 9.33
CA ILE A 214 -2.62 -4.56 8.46
C ILE A 214 -2.60 -3.08 8.87
N GLY A 215 -2.53 -2.78 10.17
CA GLY A 215 -2.43 -1.39 10.65
C GLY A 215 -1.16 -0.68 10.18
N ALA A 216 -0.01 -1.35 10.28
CA ALA A 216 1.27 -0.80 9.83
C ALA A 216 1.32 -0.60 8.30
N VAL A 217 0.74 -1.52 7.53
CA VAL A 217 0.61 -1.39 6.07
C VAL A 217 -0.24 -0.17 5.72
N ALA A 218 -1.39 0.01 6.36
CA ALA A 218 -2.24 1.18 6.18
C ALA A 218 -1.49 2.48 6.55
N ALA A 219 -0.77 2.49 7.69
CA ALA A 219 -0.03 3.66 8.15
C ALA A 219 1.08 4.07 7.16
N ARG A 220 1.85 3.09 6.66
CA ARG A 220 2.85 3.36 5.62
C ARG A 220 2.21 3.90 4.34
N ARG A 221 1.07 3.35 3.93
CA ARG A 221 0.37 3.87 2.76
C ARG A 221 -0.14 5.29 2.97
N TRP A 222 -0.76 5.61 4.09
CA TRP A 222 -1.17 6.98 4.41
C TRP A 222 -0.01 7.96 4.24
N LYS A 223 1.15 7.62 4.82
CA LYS A 223 2.38 8.40 4.69
C LYS A 223 2.73 8.65 3.22
N THR A 224 2.77 7.60 2.39
CA THR A 224 3.15 7.76 0.98
C THR A 224 2.11 8.54 0.18
N GLN A 225 0.82 8.39 0.47
CA GLN A 225 -0.24 9.16 -0.17
C GLN A 225 -0.17 10.65 0.19
N VAL A 226 0.11 10.99 1.45
CA VAL A 226 0.35 12.40 1.83
C VAL A 226 1.56 12.95 1.09
N ASN A 227 2.67 12.20 1.00
CA ASN A 227 3.86 12.64 0.28
C ASN A 227 3.58 12.89 -1.20
N GLU A 228 2.85 11.97 -1.87
CA GLU A 228 2.69 12.02 -3.32
C GLU A 228 1.47 12.84 -3.78
N ASN A 229 0.35 12.85 -3.05
CA ASN A 229 -0.84 13.62 -3.42
C ASN A 229 -0.79 15.04 -2.85
N ALA A 230 -0.54 15.20 -1.54
CA ALA A 230 -0.50 16.50 -0.89
C ALA A 230 0.86 17.22 -1.02
N LYS A 231 1.90 16.56 -1.53
CA LYS A 231 3.28 17.07 -1.64
C LYS A 231 3.84 17.54 -0.29
N ALA A 232 3.37 16.94 0.80
CA ALA A 232 3.71 17.31 2.17
C ALA A 232 4.53 16.19 2.86
N PRO A 233 5.41 16.53 3.82
CA PRO A 233 6.10 15.53 4.61
C PRO A 233 5.10 14.76 5.49
N ALA A 234 5.34 13.46 5.63
CA ALA A 234 4.63 12.58 6.53
C ALA A 234 5.53 11.43 6.94
N PHE A 235 5.32 10.89 8.13
CA PHE A 235 6.06 9.77 8.67
C PHE A 235 5.11 8.66 9.10
N PHE A 236 5.63 7.44 9.27
CA PHE A 236 4.87 6.34 9.83
C PHE A 236 5.68 5.60 10.88
N ALA A 237 5.00 4.94 11.81
CA ALA A 237 5.60 4.06 12.79
C ALA A 237 4.70 2.85 13.06
N ALA A 238 5.29 1.75 13.51
CA ALA A 238 4.58 0.54 13.85
C ALA A 238 4.64 0.24 15.35
N GLN A 239 3.46 -0.08 15.94
CA GLN A 239 3.40 -0.65 17.26
C GLN A 239 3.63 -2.18 17.18
N PRO A 240 4.35 -2.82 18.12
CA PRO A 240 4.81 -2.27 19.41
C PRO A 240 6.17 -1.55 19.35
N GLU A 241 6.94 -1.62 18.26
CA GLU A 241 8.31 -1.13 18.14
C GLU A 241 8.46 0.35 18.56
N TRP A 242 7.49 1.19 18.15
CA TRP A 242 7.50 2.61 18.48
C TRP A 242 7.64 2.88 20.00
N CYS A 243 7.03 2.04 20.84
CA CYS A 243 7.11 2.17 22.30
C CYS A 243 8.46 1.71 22.91
N HIS A 244 9.39 1.18 22.10
CA HIS A 244 10.69 0.75 22.57
C HIS A 244 11.80 1.79 22.31
N ASN A 245 11.53 2.78 21.45
CA ASN A 245 12.54 3.78 21.04
C ASN A 245 11.93 5.16 20.75
N GLU A 246 11.08 5.30 19.74
CA GLU A 246 10.63 6.60 19.22
C GLU A 246 9.80 7.41 20.23
N ILE A 247 9.07 6.77 21.13
CA ILE A 247 8.31 7.45 22.21
C ILE A 247 9.21 8.35 23.07
N CYS A 248 10.48 7.98 23.23
CA CYS A 248 11.46 8.75 24.02
C CYS A 248 11.81 10.09 23.34
N GLY A 249 11.56 10.25 22.06
CA GLY A 249 11.88 11.46 21.29
C GLY A 249 10.95 12.64 21.53
N PHE A 250 9.84 12.47 22.22
CA PHE A 250 8.81 13.50 22.40
C PHE A 250 8.97 14.35 23.68
N GLY A 251 10.05 14.19 24.45
CA GLY A 251 10.31 14.96 25.67
C GLY A 251 11.10 16.25 25.44
N GLN A 252 12.28 16.12 24.83
CA GLN A 252 13.27 17.19 24.73
C GLN A 252 12.82 18.41 23.91
N ASN A 253 12.16 18.18 22.77
CA ASN A 253 11.70 19.22 21.84
C ASN A 253 10.18 19.36 21.83
N GLY A 254 9.53 19.17 22.97
CA GLY A 254 8.07 19.21 23.06
C GLY A 254 7.45 20.57 22.71
N ASP A 255 8.19 21.67 22.85
CA ASP A 255 7.79 23.00 22.40
C ASP A 255 7.71 23.11 20.88
N VAL A 256 8.55 22.38 20.14
CA VAL A 256 8.53 22.32 18.66
C VAL A 256 7.48 21.32 18.19
N THR A 257 7.53 20.07 18.66
CA THR A 257 6.65 19.01 18.19
C THR A 257 5.18 19.32 18.44
N ARG A 258 4.84 20.00 19.55
CA ARG A 258 3.49 20.50 19.84
C ARG A 258 2.93 21.45 18.79
N GLN A 259 3.79 22.16 18.07
CA GLN A 259 3.35 23.10 17.03
C GLN A 259 3.22 22.46 15.65
N VAL A 260 4.02 21.42 15.37
CA VAL A 260 4.21 20.94 14.00
C VAL A 260 3.82 19.47 13.76
N MET A 261 3.62 18.67 14.82
CA MET A 261 3.35 17.23 14.65
C MET A 261 1.97 16.85 15.13
N THR A 262 1.28 16.03 14.35
CA THR A 262 0.05 15.33 14.75
C THR A 262 0.27 13.83 14.64
N ILE A 263 -0.08 13.08 15.67
CA ILE A 263 -0.08 11.61 15.62
C ILE A 263 -1.46 11.15 15.15
N VAL A 264 -1.48 10.27 14.14
CA VAL A 264 -2.69 9.58 13.67
C VAL A 264 -2.55 8.10 14.00
N THR A 265 -3.43 7.57 14.84
CA THR A 265 -3.44 6.15 15.21
C THR A 265 -4.51 5.41 14.40
N LEU A 266 -4.09 4.45 13.59
CA LEU A 266 -4.98 3.59 12.80
C LEU A 266 -5.25 2.30 13.59
N ARG A 267 -6.53 2.07 13.92
CA ARG A 267 -6.96 0.98 14.78
C ARG A 267 -7.72 -0.08 14.01
N THR A 268 -7.47 -1.34 14.36
CA THR A 268 -8.14 -2.50 13.76
C THR A 268 -8.56 -3.50 14.83
N ASP A 269 -9.45 -4.43 14.48
CA ASP A 269 -9.88 -5.49 15.40
C ASP A 269 -8.84 -6.66 15.48
N PHE A 270 -7.74 -6.55 14.74
CA PHE A 270 -6.70 -7.58 14.66
C PHE A 270 -5.46 -7.21 15.49
N GLU A 271 -5.61 -6.30 16.42
CA GLU A 271 -4.52 -5.87 17.30
C GLU A 271 -4.35 -6.85 18.45
N HIS A 272 -3.10 -7.14 18.80
CA HIS A 272 -2.83 -7.87 20.04
C HIS A 272 -3.26 -6.99 21.24
N PRO A 273 -3.91 -7.55 22.30
CA PRO A 273 -4.41 -6.74 23.43
C PRO A 273 -3.36 -5.84 24.09
N GLN A 274 -2.09 -6.26 24.12
CA GLN A 274 -1.01 -5.42 24.64
C GLN A 274 -0.62 -4.28 23.70
N VAL A 275 -0.85 -4.42 22.40
CA VAL A 275 -0.66 -3.35 21.41
C VAL A 275 -1.79 -2.34 21.50
N GLU A 276 -3.04 -2.81 21.66
CA GLU A 276 -4.18 -1.95 21.90
C GLU A 276 -3.96 -1.01 23.11
N ARG A 277 -3.45 -1.56 24.23
CA ARG A 277 -3.11 -0.73 25.41
C ARG A 277 -2.04 0.30 25.12
N ARG A 278 -1.07 0.01 24.24
CA ARG A 278 -0.02 0.98 23.87
C ARG A 278 -0.56 2.20 23.15
N PHE A 279 -1.60 2.08 22.36
CA PHE A 279 -2.24 3.24 21.73
C PHE A 279 -2.84 4.21 22.76
N SER A 280 -3.37 3.70 23.88
CA SER A 280 -3.83 4.55 24.99
C SER A 280 -2.65 5.29 25.64
N LEU A 281 -1.50 4.61 25.82
CA LEU A 281 -0.27 5.20 26.35
C LEU A 281 0.32 6.28 25.44
N VAL A 282 0.16 6.18 24.11
CA VAL A 282 0.56 7.26 23.20
C VAL A 282 -0.11 8.58 23.58
N ARG A 283 -1.41 8.57 23.78
CA ARG A 283 -2.15 9.78 24.20
C ARG A 283 -1.72 10.28 25.57
N GLU A 284 -1.52 9.38 26.51
CA GLU A 284 -1.14 9.70 27.88
C GLU A 284 0.26 10.32 27.98
N PHE A 285 1.26 9.72 27.33
CA PHE A 285 2.66 10.13 27.49
C PHE A 285 3.13 11.20 26.52
N VAL A 286 2.54 11.28 25.33
CA VAL A 286 3.01 12.22 24.30
C VAL A 286 1.95 13.21 23.84
N GLY A 287 0.71 13.09 24.31
CA GLY A 287 -0.39 13.94 23.86
C GLY A 287 -0.14 15.45 24.08
N GLU A 288 0.56 15.83 25.16
CA GLU A 288 0.92 17.22 25.45
C GLU A 288 2.13 17.71 24.64
N ALA A 289 2.92 16.80 24.06
CA ALA A 289 4.11 17.11 23.27
C ALA A 289 3.84 17.17 21.76
N VAL A 290 2.61 16.95 21.32
CA VAL A 290 2.18 17.04 19.91
C VAL A 290 0.98 17.96 19.75
N ALA A 291 0.72 18.42 18.53
CA ALA A 291 -0.41 19.31 18.24
C ALA A 291 -1.75 18.60 18.48
N SER A 292 -1.85 17.33 18.12
CA SER A 292 -3.06 16.52 18.29
C SER A 292 -2.75 15.03 18.21
N VAL A 293 -3.63 14.20 18.78
CA VAL A 293 -3.68 12.75 18.57
C VAL A 293 -5.05 12.38 18.03
N ILE A 294 -5.09 11.93 16.78
CA ILE A 294 -6.30 11.55 16.04
C ILE A 294 -6.38 10.03 16.00
N GLU A 295 -7.53 9.46 16.34
CA GLU A 295 -7.76 8.02 16.17
C GLU A 295 -8.72 7.78 15.00
N VAL A 296 -8.34 6.84 14.10
CA VAL A 296 -9.18 6.37 13.02
C VAL A 296 -9.33 4.86 13.15
N ARG A 297 -10.56 4.39 13.34
CA ARG A 297 -10.87 2.97 13.48
C ARG A 297 -11.40 2.40 12.17
N ALA A 298 -10.84 1.26 11.78
CA ALA A 298 -11.30 0.50 10.64
C ALA A 298 -12.68 -0.10 10.86
N GLU A 299 -13.43 -0.23 9.79
CA GLU A 299 -14.68 -0.98 9.73
C GLU A 299 -14.58 -2.11 8.70
N GLY A 300 -15.46 -3.09 8.81
CA GLY A 300 -15.57 -4.18 7.85
C GLY A 300 -15.28 -5.55 8.45
N LEU A 301 -15.76 -6.57 7.75
CA LEU A 301 -15.66 -7.95 8.18
C LEU A 301 -14.35 -8.56 7.65
N GLY A 302 -13.42 -8.86 8.57
CA GLY A 302 -12.16 -9.51 8.26
C GLY A 302 -11.01 -8.53 7.96
N ALA A 303 -9.79 -9.06 8.03
CA ALA A 303 -8.56 -8.27 7.96
C ALA A 303 -8.40 -7.49 6.64
N LEU A 304 -8.75 -8.10 5.51
CA LEU A 304 -8.64 -7.45 4.20
C LEU A 304 -9.62 -6.28 4.07
N ALA A 305 -10.86 -6.45 4.57
CA ALA A 305 -11.86 -5.39 4.55
C ALA A 305 -11.42 -4.19 5.41
N GLN A 306 -10.95 -4.43 6.63
CA GLN A 306 -10.45 -3.38 7.51
C GLN A 306 -9.20 -2.69 6.97
N LEU A 307 -8.30 -3.43 6.33
CA LEU A 307 -7.13 -2.84 5.69
C LEU A 307 -7.54 -1.89 4.54
N PHE A 308 -8.40 -2.34 3.64
CA PHE A 308 -8.85 -1.51 2.52
C PHE A 308 -9.73 -0.34 2.97
N ASP A 309 -10.49 -0.49 4.07
CA ASP A 309 -11.22 0.60 4.69
C ASP A 309 -10.28 1.73 5.17
N LEU A 310 -9.20 1.38 5.87
CA LEU A 310 -8.18 2.36 6.25
C LEU A 310 -7.45 2.95 5.05
N ILE A 311 -7.17 2.15 4.02
CA ILE A 311 -6.51 2.59 2.79
C ILE A 311 -7.35 3.67 2.10
N ILE A 312 -8.63 3.42 1.86
CA ILE A 312 -9.47 4.38 1.13
C ILE A 312 -9.65 5.68 1.94
N ILE A 313 -9.80 5.60 3.27
CA ILE A 313 -9.85 6.79 4.12
C ILE A 313 -8.57 7.63 3.95
N GLY A 314 -7.40 7.01 4.03
CA GLY A 314 -6.12 7.70 3.91
C GLY A 314 -5.86 8.31 2.55
N ASP A 315 -6.29 7.63 1.50
CA ASP A 315 -6.20 8.13 0.14
C ASP A 315 -7.05 9.42 -0.01
N PHE A 316 -8.28 9.43 0.51
CA PHE A 316 -9.13 10.64 0.54
C PHE A 316 -8.58 11.72 1.48
N VAL A 317 -8.01 11.38 2.64
CA VAL A 317 -7.33 12.36 3.52
C VAL A 317 -6.25 13.10 2.74
N ALA A 318 -5.39 12.38 2.02
CA ALA A 318 -4.31 12.97 1.23
C ALA A 318 -4.84 13.89 0.11
N LEU A 319 -5.95 13.52 -0.52
CA LEU A 319 -6.62 14.37 -1.53
C LEU A 319 -7.21 15.63 -0.89
N HIS A 320 -7.86 15.54 0.27
CA HIS A 320 -8.37 16.72 0.99
C HIS A 320 -7.25 17.67 1.44
N LEU A 321 -6.10 17.12 1.87
CA LEU A 321 -4.93 17.94 2.19
C LEU A 321 -4.41 18.67 0.95
N ALA A 322 -4.33 17.99 -0.21
CA ALA A 322 -3.95 18.61 -1.48
C ALA A 322 -4.94 19.72 -1.87
N ALA A 323 -6.22 19.43 -1.81
CA ALA A 323 -7.28 20.37 -2.16
C ALA A 323 -7.24 21.64 -1.33
N ARG A 324 -7.01 21.51 -0.03
CA ARG A 324 -6.93 22.66 0.89
C ARG A 324 -5.80 23.62 0.54
N GLU A 325 -4.67 23.10 0.07
CA GLU A 325 -3.49 23.90 -0.32
C GLU A 325 -3.52 24.27 -1.82
N GLY A 326 -4.57 23.92 -2.56
CA GLY A 326 -4.67 24.19 -4.01
C GLY A 326 -3.65 23.40 -4.85
N ILE A 327 -3.20 22.25 -4.35
CA ILE A 327 -2.21 21.39 -5.00
C ILE A 327 -2.92 20.37 -5.89
N ASP A 328 -2.44 20.22 -7.14
CA ASP A 328 -2.86 19.13 -8.02
C ASP A 328 -2.27 17.80 -7.52
N PRO A 329 -3.11 16.83 -7.10
CA PRO A 329 -2.61 15.57 -6.58
C PRO A 329 -1.95 14.69 -7.65
N GLY A 330 -2.35 14.80 -8.91
CA GLY A 330 -1.92 13.88 -9.99
C GLY A 330 -0.42 13.91 -10.28
N PRO A 331 0.14 15.01 -10.81
CA PRO A 331 1.53 15.09 -11.24
C PRO A 331 2.53 15.01 -10.08
N VAL A 332 3.66 14.32 -10.31
CA VAL A 332 4.80 14.24 -9.38
C VAL A 332 6.11 14.57 -10.11
N PRO A 333 6.33 15.83 -10.48
CA PRO A 333 7.44 16.24 -11.36
C PRO A 333 8.82 15.80 -10.84
N VAL A 334 9.05 15.87 -9.53
CA VAL A 334 10.31 15.48 -8.90
C VAL A 334 10.68 14.02 -9.18
N LEU A 335 9.69 13.10 -9.19
CA LEU A 335 9.96 11.70 -9.51
C LEU A 335 10.29 11.49 -10.99
N VAL A 336 9.70 12.28 -11.88
CA VAL A 336 10.04 12.29 -13.31
C VAL A 336 11.48 12.75 -13.52
N GLU A 337 11.88 13.82 -12.84
CA GLU A 337 13.26 14.34 -12.91
C GLU A 337 14.28 13.33 -12.37
N VAL A 338 14.02 12.71 -11.22
CA VAL A 338 14.90 11.66 -10.68
C VAL A 338 15.11 10.54 -11.71
N LYS A 339 14.02 10.02 -12.31
CA LYS A 339 14.12 8.98 -13.35
C LYS A 339 14.94 9.45 -14.55
N ARG A 340 14.72 10.67 -15.02
CA ARG A 340 15.47 11.25 -16.15
C ARG A 340 16.97 11.32 -15.86
N PHE A 341 17.37 11.76 -14.66
CA PHE A 341 18.77 11.81 -14.26
C PHE A 341 19.42 10.43 -14.18
N LEU A 342 18.72 9.44 -13.61
CA LEU A 342 19.23 8.08 -13.54
C LEU A 342 19.43 7.45 -14.92
N GLN A 343 18.48 7.65 -15.84
CA GLN A 343 18.61 7.19 -17.22
C GLN A 343 19.78 7.83 -17.99
N ALA A 344 20.00 9.15 -17.80
CA ALA A 344 21.10 9.85 -18.43
C ALA A 344 22.49 9.40 -17.91
N ALA A 345 22.58 8.97 -16.66
CA ALA A 345 23.84 8.49 -16.08
C ALA A 345 24.28 7.08 -16.56
N ARG A 346 23.40 6.36 -17.29
CA ARG A 346 23.69 5.03 -17.86
C ARG A 346 24.19 5.07 -19.32
N GLN A 347 24.09 6.22 -19.97
CA GLN A 347 24.63 6.49 -21.32
C GLN A 347 26.05 7.02 -21.24
#